data_bc8b8a0c985ce05bc00f179c6c7d45e7
#
_entry.id   bc8b8a0c985ce05bc00f179c6c7d45e7
#
_cell.length_a   1.000
_cell.length_b   1.000
_cell.length_c   1.000
_cell.angle_alpha   90.00
_cell.angle_beta   90.00
_cell.angle_gamma   90.00
#
_symmetry.space_group_name_H-M   'P 1'
#
loop_
_entity.id
_entity.type
_entity.pdbx_description
1 polymer ?
#
loop_
_entity_poly.entity_id
_entity_poly.type
_entity_poly.pdbx_seq_one_letter_code
_entity_poly.pdbx_strand_id
1 'polypeptide(L)'
;MLFRSHPGAGNPTGTVVNGVLALYPQVAEVGDPMRPGIVHRLDAGTSGLMVIARSARAYDALVDALTRRDVTRVYSALVWGHPEVDEGVIDAPIGRDHRDPTKMAVVVDGKVARTRFEVMERYETPQPCALVECRLETGRTHQIRVHLESIGHPVVGDAAYGGARSSLSAPRPMLHARRLSFAHPGTGEEVSFEAPMPRDMADVVARCGR
;
A
#
# COMPACT_ATOMS: atom_id res chain seq x y z
N MET A 1 14.52 9.05 -0.82
CA MET A 1 13.72 9.88 -1.77
C MET A 1 12.40 9.16 -1.97
N LEU A 2 11.25 9.82 -1.70
CA LEU A 2 9.92 9.21 -1.81
C LEU A 2 9.36 9.51 -3.20
N PHE A 3 9.27 8.51 -4.05
CA PHE A 3 8.67 8.65 -5.38
C PHE A 3 7.15 8.50 -5.31
N ARG A 4 6.43 9.35 -6.06
CA ARG A 4 5.02 9.11 -6.37
C ARG A 4 4.91 8.21 -7.59
N SER A 5 3.83 7.42 -7.69
CA SER A 5 3.63 6.52 -8.84
C SER A 5 3.42 7.29 -10.15
N HIS A 6 2.70 8.41 -10.13
CA HIS A 6 2.35 9.21 -11.32
C HIS A 6 2.34 10.71 -11.01
N PRO A 7 2.48 11.58 -12.02
CA PRO A 7 2.34 13.02 -11.88
C PRO A 7 0.98 13.41 -11.28
N GLY A 8 0.94 14.52 -10.55
CA GLY A 8 -0.27 15.07 -9.97
C GLY A 8 -0.02 16.44 -9.37
N ALA A 9 -1.06 17.06 -8.80
CA ALA A 9 -0.96 18.38 -8.20
C ALA A 9 0.24 18.51 -7.26
N GLY A 10 1.12 19.48 -7.52
CA GLY A 10 2.34 19.74 -6.77
C GLY A 10 3.53 18.80 -7.05
N ASN A 11 3.41 17.83 -7.98
CA ASN A 11 4.49 16.91 -8.36
C ASN A 11 4.38 16.53 -9.84
N PRO A 12 4.76 17.43 -10.77
CA PRO A 12 4.63 17.16 -12.20
C PRO A 12 5.70 16.20 -12.73
N THR A 13 6.83 16.07 -12.06
CA THR A 13 8.00 15.27 -12.48
C THR A 13 8.57 14.43 -11.34
N GLY A 14 9.59 13.59 -11.63
CA GLY A 14 10.24 12.75 -10.61
C GLY A 14 9.36 11.61 -10.10
N THR A 15 8.41 11.13 -10.92
CA THR A 15 7.53 10.02 -10.56
C THR A 15 7.99 8.71 -11.20
N VAL A 16 7.43 7.58 -10.75
CA VAL A 16 7.69 6.26 -11.36
C VAL A 16 7.33 6.29 -12.85
N VAL A 17 6.21 6.93 -13.22
CA VAL A 17 5.80 7.08 -14.63
C VAL A 17 6.88 7.77 -15.45
N ASN A 18 7.49 8.84 -14.95
CA ASN A 18 8.58 9.52 -15.69
C ASN A 18 9.78 8.58 -15.92
N GLY A 19 10.16 7.78 -14.92
CA GLY A 19 11.23 6.78 -15.06
C GLY A 19 10.86 5.66 -16.04
N VAL A 20 9.61 5.18 -16.00
CA VAL A 20 9.11 4.16 -16.93
C VAL A 20 9.11 4.67 -18.37
N LEU A 21 8.62 5.88 -18.61
CA LEU A 21 8.61 6.50 -19.95
C LEU A 21 10.01 6.74 -20.50
N ALA A 22 10.96 7.07 -19.65
CA ALA A 22 12.37 7.22 -20.06
C ALA A 22 13.00 5.89 -20.51
N LEU A 23 12.62 4.77 -19.86
CA LEU A 23 13.13 3.43 -20.20
C LEU A 23 12.30 2.74 -21.29
N TYR A 24 11.01 3.02 -21.35
CA TYR A 24 10.03 2.36 -22.22
C TYR A 24 9.07 3.40 -22.82
N PRO A 25 9.51 4.22 -23.81
CA PRO A 25 8.69 5.30 -24.38
C PRO A 25 7.33 4.84 -24.93
N GLN A 26 7.25 3.60 -25.43
CA GLN A 26 6.00 2.99 -25.95
C GLN A 26 4.90 2.87 -24.90
N VAL A 27 5.21 2.96 -23.63
CA VAL A 27 4.20 2.92 -22.55
C VAL A 27 3.31 4.16 -22.56
N ALA A 28 3.72 5.26 -23.21
CA ALA A 28 2.92 6.48 -23.33
C ALA A 28 1.53 6.25 -23.91
N GLU A 29 1.36 5.21 -24.74
CA GLU A 29 0.10 4.85 -25.39
C GLU A 29 -0.70 3.77 -24.63
N VAL A 30 -0.26 3.40 -23.41
CA VAL A 30 -0.85 2.30 -22.65
C VAL A 30 -1.76 2.81 -21.53
N GLY A 31 -3.06 2.59 -21.66
CA GLY A 31 -4.06 2.93 -20.65
C GLY A 31 -4.37 4.43 -20.57
N ASP A 32 -4.46 4.97 -19.35
CA ASP A 32 -4.80 6.38 -19.11
C ASP A 32 -3.60 7.30 -19.47
N PRO A 33 -3.76 8.27 -20.38
CA PRO A 33 -2.69 9.17 -20.78
C PRO A 33 -2.03 9.96 -19.64
N MET A 34 -2.76 10.20 -18.53
CA MET A 34 -2.22 10.86 -17.35
C MET A 34 -1.42 9.92 -16.44
N ARG A 35 -1.57 8.62 -16.64
CA ARG A 35 -0.94 7.56 -15.84
C ARG A 35 -0.60 6.34 -16.70
N PRO A 36 0.14 6.50 -17.79
CA PRO A 36 0.38 5.42 -18.74
C PRO A 36 0.97 4.18 -18.06
N GLY A 37 0.40 3.02 -18.37
CA GLY A 37 0.79 1.73 -17.83
C GLY A 37 0.45 1.47 -16.36
N ILE A 38 -0.09 2.45 -15.63
CA ILE A 38 -0.38 2.31 -14.20
C ILE A 38 -1.75 1.64 -13.98
N VAL A 39 -1.74 0.40 -13.54
CA VAL A 39 -2.94 -0.39 -13.22
C VAL A 39 -3.33 -0.33 -11.74
N HIS A 40 -2.35 -0.09 -10.84
CA HIS A 40 -2.55 0.19 -9.43
C HIS A 40 -1.45 1.12 -8.90
N ARG A 41 -1.53 1.50 -7.64
CA ARG A 41 -0.59 2.46 -7.05
C ARG A 41 -0.16 2.08 -5.64
N LEU A 42 1.00 2.58 -5.24
CA LEU A 42 1.42 2.68 -3.85
C LEU A 42 1.22 4.13 -3.37
N ASP A 43 0.93 4.29 -2.09
CA ASP A 43 0.88 5.61 -1.47
C ASP A 43 2.28 6.23 -1.35
N ALA A 44 2.35 7.55 -1.28
CA ALA A 44 3.60 8.23 -0.98
C ALA A 44 4.14 7.74 0.38
N GLY A 45 5.36 7.23 0.39
CA GLY A 45 5.97 6.64 1.57
C GLY A 45 5.77 5.13 1.74
N THR A 46 4.89 4.49 0.97
CA THR A 46 4.82 3.03 0.90
C THR A 46 5.91 2.52 -0.04
N SER A 47 6.73 1.59 0.44
CA SER A 47 7.76 0.91 -0.35
C SER A 47 7.25 -0.42 -0.91
N GLY A 48 8.04 -1.05 -1.78
CA GLY A 48 7.80 -2.41 -2.27
C GLY A 48 7.31 -2.50 -3.71
N LEU A 49 6.61 -3.58 -4.00
CA LEU A 49 6.28 -4.03 -5.35
C LEU A 49 5.07 -3.31 -5.94
N MET A 50 5.22 -2.95 -7.22
CA MET A 50 4.15 -2.44 -8.06
C MET A 50 4.31 -3.02 -9.47
N VAL A 51 3.22 -3.46 -10.10
CA VAL A 51 3.23 -3.89 -11.50
C VAL A 51 2.82 -2.73 -12.42
N ILE A 52 3.50 -2.65 -13.57
CA ILE A 52 3.24 -1.66 -14.62
C ILE A 52 3.04 -2.41 -15.92
N ALA A 53 1.96 -2.10 -16.64
CA ALA A 53 1.69 -2.66 -17.95
C ALA A 53 2.52 -1.96 -19.04
N ARG A 54 3.19 -2.73 -19.89
CA ARG A 54 4.00 -2.20 -21.00
C ARG A 54 3.32 -2.33 -22.36
N SER A 55 2.11 -2.88 -22.42
CA SER A 55 1.29 -3.00 -23.62
C SER A 55 -0.19 -2.88 -23.27
N ALA A 56 -1.03 -2.50 -24.22
CA ALA A 56 -2.49 -2.42 -24.04
C ALA A 56 -3.07 -3.77 -23.57
N ARG A 57 -2.68 -4.87 -24.20
CA ARG A 57 -3.10 -6.22 -23.80
C ARG A 57 -2.78 -6.52 -22.32
N ALA A 58 -1.57 -6.18 -21.86
CA ALA A 58 -1.20 -6.39 -20.46
C ALA A 58 -1.97 -5.46 -19.53
N TYR A 59 -2.24 -4.23 -19.96
CA TYR A 59 -3.03 -3.27 -19.20
C TYR A 59 -4.45 -3.79 -18.96
N ASP A 60 -5.15 -4.18 -20.01
CA ASP A 60 -6.52 -4.68 -19.94
C ASP A 60 -6.60 -5.95 -19.06
N ALA A 61 -5.69 -6.91 -19.28
CA ALA A 61 -5.66 -8.14 -18.50
C ALA A 61 -5.40 -7.89 -16.99
N LEU A 62 -4.48 -6.98 -16.65
CA LEU A 62 -4.18 -6.66 -15.25
C LEU A 62 -5.29 -5.83 -14.59
N VAL A 63 -5.94 -4.91 -15.32
CA VAL A 63 -7.11 -4.17 -14.82
C VAL A 63 -8.28 -5.12 -14.54
N ASP A 64 -8.52 -6.06 -15.44
CA ASP A 64 -9.52 -7.11 -15.27
C ASP A 64 -9.21 -7.99 -14.04
N ALA A 65 -7.98 -8.48 -13.91
CA ALA A 65 -7.55 -9.29 -12.78
C ALA A 65 -7.70 -8.54 -11.43
N LEU A 66 -7.34 -7.25 -11.39
CA LEU A 66 -7.55 -6.39 -10.23
C LEU A 66 -9.04 -6.21 -9.89
N THR A 67 -9.89 -6.08 -10.91
CA THR A 67 -11.34 -5.93 -10.77
C THR A 67 -11.98 -7.20 -10.22
N ARG A 68 -11.55 -8.37 -10.72
CA ARG A 68 -11.99 -9.69 -10.22
C ARG A 68 -11.34 -10.09 -8.89
N ARG A 69 -10.36 -9.31 -8.38
CA ARG A 69 -9.59 -9.60 -7.17
C ARG A 69 -8.66 -10.81 -7.30
N ASP A 70 -8.23 -11.12 -8.51
CA ASP A 70 -7.32 -12.23 -8.84
C ASP A 70 -5.84 -11.85 -8.65
N VAL A 71 -5.55 -10.61 -8.22
CA VAL A 71 -4.20 -10.15 -7.89
C VAL A 71 -3.98 -10.20 -6.39
N THR A 72 -3.07 -11.06 -5.96
CA THR A 72 -2.64 -11.12 -4.55
C THR A 72 -1.70 -9.96 -4.25
N ARG A 73 -2.04 -9.15 -3.25
CA ARG A 73 -1.24 -8.00 -2.78
C ARG A 73 -1.08 -8.12 -1.27
N VAL A 74 0.14 -8.43 -0.85
CA VAL A 74 0.48 -8.63 0.56
C VAL A 74 1.44 -7.55 1.01
N TYR A 75 1.15 -6.95 2.15
CA TYR A 75 1.91 -5.87 2.75
C TYR A 75 2.36 -6.24 4.15
N SER A 76 3.55 -5.79 4.54
CA SER A 76 3.96 -5.75 5.94
C SER A 76 3.74 -4.34 6.47
N ALA A 77 3.13 -4.22 7.65
CA ALA A 77 2.93 -2.96 8.35
C ALA A 77 3.37 -3.08 9.81
N LEU A 78 4.13 -2.11 10.31
CA LEU A 78 4.36 -1.96 11.74
C LEU A 78 3.29 -1.01 12.28
N VAL A 79 2.52 -1.45 13.26
CA VAL A 79 1.38 -0.70 13.83
C VAL A 79 1.56 -0.44 15.31
N TRP A 80 0.94 0.61 15.83
CA TRP A 80 0.90 0.89 17.25
C TRP A 80 -0.10 0.01 17.97
N GLY A 81 0.25 -0.40 19.18
CA GLY A 81 -0.56 -1.26 20.03
C GLY A 81 -0.53 -2.72 19.59
N HIS A 82 -1.27 -3.55 20.32
CA HIS A 82 -1.45 -4.96 20.02
C HIS A 82 -2.90 -5.19 19.61
N PRO A 83 -3.18 -5.62 18.36
CA PRO A 83 -4.52 -6.08 18.01
C PRO A 83 -4.99 -7.18 18.98
N GLU A 84 -6.26 -7.10 19.39
CA GLU A 84 -6.83 -8.04 20.36
C GLU A 84 -6.91 -9.49 19.83
N VAL A 85 -6.93 -9.63 18.50
CA VAL A 85 -6.98 -10.91 17.79
C VAL A 85 -5.74 -11.07 16.91
N ASP A 86 -5.30 -12.30 16.71
CA ASP A 86 -4.14 -12.60 15.88
C ASP A 86 -4.42 -12.43 14.38
N GLU A 87 -5.65 -12.61 13.97
CA GLU A 87 -6.09 -12.42 12.58
C GLU A 87 -7.50 -11.82 12.51
N GLY A 88 -7.78 -11.11 11.44
CA GLY A 88 -9.09 -10.52 11.25
C GLY A 88 -9.33 -9.94 9.87
N VAL A 89 -10.55 -9.47 9.66
CA VAL A 89 -10.97 -8.79 8.44
C VAL A 89 -11.57 -7.44 8.82
N ILE A 90 -11.00 -6.37 8.28
CA ILE A 90 -11.57 -5.04 8.36
C ILE A 90 -12.39 -4.84 7.10
N ASP A 91 -13.72 -4.90 7.26
CA ASP A 91 -14.70 -4.71 6.17
C ASP A 91 -15.46 -3.41 6.45
N ALA A 92 -14.89 -2.30 5.98
CA ALA A 92 -15.38 -0.97 6.27
C ALA A 92 -15.22 -0.05 5.04
N PRO A 93 -16.29 0.62 4.57
CA PRO A 93 -16.23 1.45 3.37
C PRO A 93 -15.36 2.70 3.58
N ILE A 94 -14.60 3.07 2.55
CA ILE A 94 -13.66 4.19 2.59
C ILE A 94 -14.11 5.28 1.62
N GLY A 95 -14.17 6.51 2.12
CA GLY A 95 -14.43 7.74 1.36
C GLY A 95 -13.54 8.90 1.79
N ARG A 96 -13.83 10.09 1.27
CA ARG A 96 -13.19 11.32 1.75
C ARG A 96 -13.65 11.62 3.18
N ASP A 97 -12.70 12.00 4.03
CA ASP A 97 -13.05 12.47 5.37
C ASP A 97 -13.92 13.75 5.27
N HIS A 98 -15.06 13.73 5.93
CA HIS A 98 -16.00 14.88 5.92
C HIS A 98 -15.43 16.11 6.63
N ARG A 99 -14.47 15.93 7.55
CA ARG A 99 -13.84 17.00 8.33
C ARG A 99 -12.56 17.52 7.68
N ASP A 100 -11.81 16.61 7.03
CA ASP A 100 -10.57 16.92 6.32
C ASP A 100 -10.57 16.26 4.94
N PRO A 101 -11.10 16.93 3.89
CA PRO A 101 -11.19 16.38 2.55
C PRO A 101 -9.83 16.02 1.90
N THR A 102 -8.72 16.37 2.52
CA THR A 102 -7.39 15.94 2.07
C THR A 102 -7.08 14.51 2.48
N LYS A 103 -7.82 13.94 3.44
CA LYS A 103 -7.70 12.59 3.98
C LYS A 103 -8.79 11.66 3.48
N MET A 104 -8.56 10.37 3.71
CA MET A 104 -9.55 9.32 3.58
C MET A 104 -9.98 8.87 4.99
N ALA A 105 -11.20 8.37 5.13
CA ALA A 105 -11.73 7.84 6.38
C ALA A 105 -12.68 6.66 6.10
N VAL A 106 -12.97 5.88 7.14
CA VAL A 106 -14.12 4.98 7.13
C VAL A 106 -15.37 5.84 7.24
N VAL A 107 -16.22 5.80 6.20
CA VAL A 107 -17.47 6.57 6.11
C VAL A 107 -18.57 5.71 5.49
N VAL A 108 -19.80 5.89 5.92
CA VAL A 108 -20.94 5.05 5.53
C VAL A 108 -21.21 5.10 4.01
N ASP A 109 -21.03 6.28 3.41
CA ASP A 109 -21.20 6.52 1.97
C ASP A 109 -19.93 6.27 1.14
N GLY A 110 -18.93 5.63 1.77
CA GLY A 110 -17.66 5.27 1.13
C GLY A 110 -17.80 4.12 0.13
N LYS A 111 -16.72 3.89 -0.61
CA LYS A 111 -16.60 2.72 -1.49
C LYS A 111 -16.22 1.49 -0.69
N VAL A 112 -16.86 0.35 -0.97
CA VAL A 112 -16.53 -0.94 -0.36
C VAL A 112 -15.01 -1.16 -0.34
N ALA A 113 -14.51 -1.46 0.86
CA ALA A 113 -13.10 -1.70 1.10
C ALA A 113 -12.95 -2.85 2.10
N ARG A 114 -12.02 -3.78 1.81
CA ARG A 114 -11.80 -4.97 2.64
C ARG A 114 -10.32 -5.32 2.70
N THR A 115 -9.83 -5.46 3.94
CA THR A 115 -8.43 -5.78 4.25
C THR A 115 -8.42 -6.92 5.27
N ARG A 116 -7.72 -8.03 4.95
CA ARG A 116 -7.37 -9.05 5.94
C ARG A 116 -6.08 -8.66 6.61
N PHE A 117 -5.94 -8.96 7.89
CA PHE A 117 -4.68 -8.81 8.60
C PHE A 117 -4.37 -10.04 9.45
N GLU A 118 -3.08 -10.27 9.70
CA GLU A 118 -2.53 -11.30 10.57
C GLU A 118 -1.36 -10.70 11.35
N VAL A 119 -1.34 -10.92 12.67
CA VAL A 119 -0.25 -10.45 13.54
C VAL A 119 0.91 -11.42 13.45
N MET A 120 2.03 -10.94 12.95
CA MET A 120 3.25 -11.74 12.77
C MET A 120 4.13 -11.72 14.02
N GLU A 121 4.20 -10.57 14.69
CA GLU A 121 5.04 -10.38 15.88
C GLU A 121 4.53 -9.22 16.73
N ARG A 122 4.67 -9.31 18.07
CA ARG A 122 4.33 -8.27 19.04
C ARG A 122 5.58 -7.79 19.76
N TYR A 123 5.64 -6.50 20.03
CA TYR A 123 6.76 -5.83 20.69
C TYR A 123 6.23 -4.95 21.82
N GLU A 124 6.91 -4.93 22.98
CA GLU A 124 6.53 -4.18 24.18
C GLU A 124 7.24 -2.81 24.26
N THR A 125 8.45 -2.71 23.74
CA THR A 125 9.26 -1.51 23.84
C THR A 125 9.57 -0.88 22.49
N PRO A 126 9.75 0.46 22.41
CA PRO A 126 9.61 1.48 23.44
C PRO A 126 8.15 1.77 23.86
N GLN A 127 7.20 1.28 23.14
CA GLN A 127 5.77 1.23 23.40
C GLN A 127 5.18 0.01 22.66
N PRO A 128 4.05 -0.55 23.12
CA PRO A 128 3.41 -1.64 22.44
C PRO A 128 3.21 -1.35 20.95
N CYS A 129 3.71 -2.26 20.10
CA CYS A 129 3.50 -2.24 18.66
C CYS A 129 3.52 -3.68 18.12
N ALA A 130 3.02 -3.86 16.90
CA ALA A 130 2.97 -5.17 16.25
C ALA A 130 3.37 -5.08 14.78
N LEU A 131 4.08 -6.08 14.30
CA LEU A 131 4.28 -6.32 12.87
C LEU A 131 3.09 -7.14 12.36
N VAL A 132 2.35 -6.60 11.40
CA VAL A 132 1.19 -7.26 10.82
C VAL A 132 1.38 -7.48 9.33
N GLU A 133 0.92 -8.61 8.83
CA GLU A 133 0.72 -8.85 7.40
C GLU A 133 -0.68 -8.39 7.03
N CYS A 134 -0.81 -7.59 5.95
CA CYS A 134 -2.09 -7.15 5.42
C CYS A 134 -2.27 -7.67 4.00
N ARG A 135 -3.43 -8.29 3.72
CA ARG A 135 -3.81 -8.75 2.38
C ARG A 135 -5.00 -7.94 1.87
N LEU A 136 -4.82 -7.30 0.72
CA LEU A 136 -5.84 -6.45 0.11
C LEU A 136 -6.79 -7.26 -0.77
N GLU A 137 -8.09 -7.21 -0.48
CA GLU A 137 -9.15 -7.67 -1.40
C GLU A 137 -9.61 -6.53 -2.31
N THR A 138 -9.54 -5.30 -1.87
CA THR A 138 -9.80 -4.07 -2.63
C THR A 138 -8.57 -3.16 -2.60
N GLY A 139 -8.56 -2.06 -3.37
CA GLY A 139 -7.41 -1.15 -3.42
C GLY A 139 -7.86 0.32 -3.40
N ARG A 140 -8.45 0.79 -2.29
CA ARG A 140 -8.83 2.19 -2.14
C ARG A 140 -7.64 3.03 -1.70
N THR A 141 -7.69 4.32 -1.97
CA THR A 141 -6.66 5.26 -1.53
C THR A 141 -6.46 5.16 0.00
N HIS A 142 -5.22 5.00 0.43
CA HIS A 142 -4.81 4.87 1.84
C HIS A 142 -5.47 3.70 2.61
N GLN A 143 -6.00 2.69 1.91
CA GLN A 143 -6.89 1.68 2.50
C GLN A 143 -6.30 1.00 3.75
N ILE A 144 -5.09 0.44 3.69
CA ILE A 144 -4.47 -0.25 4.85
C ILE A 144 -4.30 0.73 6.01
N ARG A 145 -3.86 1.94 5.73
CA ARG A 145 -3.58 2.98 6.74
C ARG A 145 -4.85 3.41 7.47
N VAL A 146 -5.93 3.66 6.72
CA VAL A 146 -7.25 4.03 7.25
C VAL A 146 -7.88 2.87 8.01
N HIS A 147 -7.82 1.65 7.48
CA HIS A 147 -8.38 0.48 8.13
C HIS A 147 -7.69 0.17 9.46
N LEU A 148 -6.36 0.17 9.49
CA LEU A 148 -5.60 -0.08 10.73
C LEU A 148 -5.83 1.03 11.76
N GLU A 149 -5.91 2.29 11.33
CA GLU A 149 -6.25 3.41 12.22
C GLU A 149 -7.67 3.27 12.78
N SER A 150 -8.65 2.88 11.96
CA SER A 150 -10.06 2.75 12.39
C SER A 150 -10.28 1.68 13.47
N ILE A 151 -9.37 0.71 13.59
CA ILE A 151 -9.38 -0.29 14.67
C ILE A 151 -8.42 0.06 15.82
N GLY A 152 -7.89 1.29 15.87
CA GLY A 152 -7.02 1.77 16.96
C GLY A 152 -5.53 1.45 16.79
N HIS A 153 -5.11 0.90 15.66
CA HIS A 153 -3.73 0.47 15.40
C HIS A 153 -3.09 1.21 14.22
N PRO A 154 -2.90 2.55 14.29
CA PRO A 154 -2.33 3.31 13.18
C PRO A 154 -0.91 2.86 12.84
N VAL A 155 -0.54 2.95 11.56
CA VAL A 155 0.77 2.57 11.07
C VAL A 155 1.85 3.47 11.65
N VAL A 156 2.92 2.91 12.22
CA VAL A 156 4.06 3.65 12.77
C VAL A 156 4.65 4.59 11.72
N GLY A 157 4.89 5.85 12.08
CA GLY A 157 5.42 6.88 11.18
C GLY A 157 4.39 7.54 10.25
N ASP A 158 3.12 7.17 10.35
CA ASP A 158 2.05 7.76 9.54
C ASP A 158 1.53 9.06 10.16
N ALA A 159 2.07 10.20 9.72
CA ALA A 159 1.68 11.51 10.22
C ALA A 159 0.22 11.88 9.89
N ALA A 160 -0.34 11.35 8.80
CA ALA A 160 -1.70 11.67 8.39
C ALA A 160 -2.76 10.97 9.25
N TYR A 161 -2.44 9.78 9.77
CA TYR A 161 -3.37 8.91 10.49
C TYR A 161 -2.91 8.59 11.93
N GLY A 162 -2.25 9.55 12.61
CA GLY A 162 -1.93 9.43 14.03
C GLY A 162 -0.81 8.45 14.39
N GLY A 163 -0.07 7.94 13.41
CA GLY A 163 1.01 6.98 13.63
C GLY A 163 2.39 7.61 13.86
N ALA A 164 2.57 8.91 13.68
CA ALA A 164 3.82 9.60 13.97
C ALA A 164 3.90 9.92 15.47
N ARG A 165 4.78 9.22 16.20
CA ARG A 165 5.02 9.41 17.64
C ARG A 165 6.50 9.53 17.92
N SER A 166 6.88 10.36 18.89
CA SER A 166 8.29 10.61 19.26
C SER A 166 8.97 9.40 19.91
N SER A 167 8.21 8.52 20.55
CA SER A 167 8.71 7.30 21.22
C SER A 167 9.37 6.31 20.26
N LEU A 168 8.93 6.25 19.01
CA LEU A 168 9.54 5.46 17.94
C LEU A 168 9.49 6.26 16.63
N SER A 169 10.50 7.11 16.43
CA SER A 169 10.59 7.92 15.22
C SER A 169 10.82 7.05 13.98
N ALA A 170 10.03 7.28 12.95
CA ALA A 170 10.12 6.61 11.66
C ALA A 170 10.07 7.64 10.52
N PRO A 171 10.86 7.47 9.44
CA PRO A 171 11.01 8.48 8.37
C PRO A 171 9.79 8.57 7.45
N ARG A 172 8.88 7.61 7.52
CA ARG A 172 7.68 7.48 6.68
C ARG A 172 6.71 6.48 7.32
N PRO A 173 5.51 6.26 6.80
CA PRO A 173 4.69 5.12 7.20
C PRO A 173 5.45 3.80 7.03
N MET A 174 5.55 3.02 8.09
CA MET A 174 6.19 1.69 8.09
C MET A 174 5.25 0.69 7.42
N LEU A 175 5.06 0.87 6.13
CA LEU A 175 4.21 0.07 5.26
C LEU A 175 5.00 -0.33 4.00
N HIS A 176 4.97 -1.61 3.65
CA HIS A 176 5.77 -2.20 2.58
C HIS A 176 4.97 -3.25 1.80
N ALA A 177 4.82 -3.08 0.49
CA ALA A 177 4.22 -4.05 -0.43
C ALA A 177 5.21 -5.21 -0.65
N ARG A 178 5.11 -6.24 0.19
CA ARG A 178 6.07 -7.34 0.27
C ARG A 178 5.91 -8.35 -0.84
N ARG A 179 4.68 -8.74 -1.18
CA ARG A 179 4.41 -9.77 -2.20
C ARG A 179 3.32 -9.33 -3.15
N LEU A 180 3.53 -9.64 -4.42
CA LEU A 180 2.61 -9.39 -5.52
C LEU A 180 2.54 -10.62 -6.41
N SER A 181 1.35 -11.22 -6.57
CA SER A 181 1.16 -12.38 -7.44
C SER A 181 -0.06 -12.19 -8.34
N PHE A 182 0.06 -12.63 -9.58
CA PHE A 182 -1.01 -12.53 -10.60
C PHE A 182 -0.74 -13.48 -11.76
N ALA A 183 -1.75 -13.79 -12.56
CA ALA A 183 -1.57 -14.52 -13.82
C ALA A 183 -0.87 -13.64 -14.85
N HIS A 184 0.25 -14.11 -15.41
CA HIS A 184 1.02 -13.35 -16.41
C HIS A 184 0.18 -13.07 -17.66
N PRO A 185 0.00 -11.79 -18.09
CA PRO A 185 -0.91 -11.41 -19.17
C PRO A 185 -0.65 -12.08 -20.53
N GLY A 186 0.55 -12.56 -20.75
CA GLY A 186 0.96 -13.21 -22.00
C GLY A 186 0.79 -14.72 -21.98
N THR A 187 1.21 -15.40 -20.88
CA THR A 187 1.24 -16.85 -20.77
C THR A 187 0.08 -17.43 -19.98
N GLY A 188 -0.57 -16.66 -19.11
CA GLY A 188 -1.59 -17.14 -18.18
C GLY A 188 -1.03 -17.86 -16.94
N GLU A 189 0.28 -18.09 -16.87
CA GLU A 189 0.93 -18.72 -15.72
C GLU A 189 0.93 -17.80 -14.52
N GLU A 190 0.76 -18.35 -13.32
CA GLU A 190 0.88 -17.59 -12.09
C GLU A 190 2.33 -17.16 -11.86
N VAL A 191 2.54 -15.88 -11.68
CA VAL A 191 3.83 -15.30 -11.30
C VAL A 191 3.73 -14.64 -9.93
N SER A 192 4.77 -14.81 -9.12
CA SER A 192 4.85 -14.27 -7.77
C SER A 192 6.20 -13.58 -7.57
N PHE A 193 6.14 -12.37 -7.03
CA PHE A 193 7.31 -11.57 -6.72
C PHE A 193 7.32 -11.24 -5.24
N GLU A 194 8.50 -11.26 -4.63
CA GLU A 194 8.70 -10.82 -3.25
C GLU A 194 9.80 -9.76 -3.17
N ALA A 195 9.58 -8.76 -2.33
CA ALA A 195 10.57 -7.76 -1.96
C ALA A 195 10.89 -7.90 -0.48
N PRO A 196 12.17 -7.98 -0.10
CA PRO A 196 12.56 -8.02 1.31
C PRO A 196 12.20 -6.70 1.99
N MET A 197 12.00 -6.75 3.32
CA MET A 197 11.77 -5.57 4.12
C MET A 197 12.90 -4.55 3.89
N PRO A 198 12.59 -3.30 3.53
CA PRO A 198 13.61 -2.30 3.24
C PRO A 198 14.34 -1.90 4.54
N ARG A 199 15.60 -1.49 4.39
CA ARG A 199 16.49 -1.21 5.52
C ARG A 199 15.91 -0.21 6.51
N ASP A 200 15.30 0.88 6.03
CA ASP A 200 14.70 1.90 6.91
C ASP A 200 13.56 1.33 7.78
N MET A 201 12.77 0.38 7.26
CA MET A 201 11.74 -0.30 8.04
C MET A 201 12.36 -1.34 8.98
N ALA A 202 13.33 -2.12 8.53
CA ALA A 202 14.05 -3.08 9.36
C ALA A 202 14.77 -2.40 10.53
N ASP A 203 15.38 -1.23 10.31
CA ASP A 203 16.03 -0.43 11.34
C ASP A 203 15.02 0.11 12.38
N VAL A 204 13.76 0.38 11.98
CA VAL A 204 12.69 0.75 12.93
C VAL A 204 12.24 -0.45 13.74
N VAL A 205 11.98 -1.59 13.09
CA VAL A 205 11.59 -2.85 13.76
C VAL A 205 12.67 -3.31 14.73
N ALA A 206 13.95 -3.22 14.37
CA ALA A 206 15.07 -3.62 15.26
C ALA A 206 15.17 -2.79 16.55
N ARG A 207 14.53 -1.61 16.60
CA ARG A 207 14.42 -0.79 17.84
C ARG A 207 13.25 -1.19 18.73
N CYS A 208 12.42 -2.12 18.27
CA CYS A 208 11.32 -2.67 19.04
C CYS A 208 11.83 -3.92 19.78
N GLY A 209 11.57 -4.00 21.10
CA GLY A 209 11.92 -5.14 21.95
C GLY A 209 10.68 -5.95 22.34
N ARG A 210 10.89 -7.25 22.52
CA ARG A 210 9.87 -8.17 23.05
C ARG A 210 9.64 -7.96 24.55
#